data_dd26652be6b29a11a2a8d5af4fe34d7a
#
_entry.id   dd26652be6b29a11a2a8d5af4fe34d7a
#
_cell.length_a   1.000
_cell.length_b   1.000
_cell.length_c   1.000
_cell.angle_alpha   90.00
_cell.angle_beta   90.00
_cell.angle_gamma   90.00
#
_symmetry.space_group_name_H-M   'P 1'
#
loop_
_entity.id
_entity.type
_entity.pdbx_description
1 polymer ?
#
loop_
_entity_poly.entity_id
_entity_poly.type
_entity_poly.pdbx_seq_one_letter_code
_entity_poly.pdbx_strand_id
1 'polypeptide(L)'
;MNDNISKLLNTDSIKLLFSIFKKNDASIRLVGGSIRDALINREIKDIDTATKIEPKKVINLLESNNIEYDDFAIQYGSIISYPLNQKIQITTLREDVNQLGRHTNIIYTTDWKKDAARRDFTINALYVGSNNKIYDYYNGQDHLTENKIKFIGEIEDRIKEDYLRIYRYFRFLGLFDLPKITLSDQKIVEKYIHESLLVLTNDVIRREILKMFNMPYTLNCFYKSHQNQEK
;
A
#
# COMPACT_ATOMS: atom_id res chain seq x y z
N MET A 1 -3.57 15.01 16.39
CA MET A 1 -2.58 13.93 16.29
C MET A 1 -3.35 12.63 16.34
N ASN A 2 -3.12 11.69 15.43
CA ASN A 2 -3.91 10.44 15.46
C ASN A 2 -3.30 9.49 16.49
N ASP A 3 -4.09 9.11 17.51
CA ASP A 3 -3.63 8.29 18.64
C ASP A 3 -3.18 6.90 18.21
N ASN A 4 -3.79 6.32 17.17
CA ASN A 4 -3.42 4.99 16.69
C ASN A 4 -2.08 4.98 15.95
N ILE A 5 -1.77 6.04 15.19
CA ILE A 5 -0.44 6.21 14.60
C ILE A 5 0.61 6.36 15.71
N SER A 6 0.30 7.14 16.74
CA SER A 6 1.20 7.30 17.89
C SER A 6 1.41 5.97 18.63
N LYS A 7 0.35 5.17 18.83
CA LYS A 7 0.45 3.83 19.43
C LYS A 7 1.32 2.91 18.54
N LEU A 8 1.10 2.92 17.23
CA LEU A 8 1.87 2.11 16.28
C LEU A 8 3.37 2.47 16.34
N LEU A 9 3.71 3.75 16.28
CA LEU A 9 5.11 4.22 16.38
C LEU A 9 5.74 3.90 17.74
N ASN A 10 4.92 3.73 18.79
CA ASN A 10 5.38 3.44 20.14
C ASN A 10 5.56 1.95 20.43
N THR A 11 5.28 1.05 19.50
CA THR A 11 5.61 -0.37 19.65
C THR A 11 7.12 -0.56 19.70
N ASP A 12 7.60 -1.45 20.58
CA ASP A 12 9.03 -1.59 20.84
C ASP A 12 9.82 -2.04 19.59
N SER A 13 9.23 -2.90 18.78
CA SER A 13 9.82 -3.37 17.52
C SER A 13 10.03 -2.22 16.51
N ILE A 14 9.06 -1.30 16.37
CA ILE A 14 9.17 -0.15 15.47
C ILE A 14 10.18 0.86 16.03
N LYS A 15 10.15 1.12 17.34
CA LYS A 15 11.15 1.98 18.01
C LYS A 15 12.56 1.46 17.81
N LEU A 16 12.76 0.14 18.02
CA LEU A 16 14.05 -0.50 17.80
C LEU A 16 14.52 -0.29 16.37
N LEU A 17 13.68 -0.67 15.40
CA LEU A 17 14.01 -0.56 13.97
C LEU A 17 14.35 0.89 13.60
N PHE A 18 13.49 1.85 13.99
CA PHE A 18 13.71 3.27 13.68
C PHE A 18 14.98 3.82 14.35
N SER A 19 15.32 3.36 15.56
CA SER A 19 16.55 3.76 16.26
C SER A 19 17.79 3.27 15.53
N ILE A 20 17.78 2.04 15.01
CA ILE A 20 18.88 1.45 14.22
C ILE A 20 19.11 2.27 12.95
N PHE A 21 18.05 2.57 12.21
CA PHE A 21 18.18 3.38 11.00
C PHE A 21 18.68 4.78 11.30
N LYS A 22 18.15 5.43 12.35
CA LYS A 22 18.58 6.78 12.77
C LYS A 22 20.06 6.82 13.15
N LYS A 23 20.56 5.84 13.91
CA LYS A 23 21.98 5.76 14.31
C LYS A 23 22.92 5.62 13.11
N ASN A 24 22.45 5.13 12.00
CA ASN A 24 23.21 4.92 10.77
C ASN A 24 22.88 5.96 9.68
N ASP A 25 22.33 7.10 10.06
CA ASP A 25 21.98 8.22 9.18
C ASP A 25 21.05 7.82 8.02
N ALA A 26 20.28 6.76 8.24
CA ALA A 26 19.35 6.21 7.27
C ALA A 26 17.91 6.59 7.59
N SER A 27 17.18 7.03 6.60
CA SER A 27 15.77 7.38 6.77
C SER A 27 14.87 6.18 6.53
N ILE A 28 13.95 5.93 7.46
CA ILE A 28 12.89 4.94 7.35
C ILE A 28 11.55 5.56 7.72
N ARG A 29 10.46 5.12 7.08
CA ARG A 29 9.09 5.54 7.38
C ARG A 29 8.16 4.34 7.34
N LEU A 30 7.14 4.32 8.18
CA LEU A 30 5.96 3.49 7.98
C LEU A 30 5.29 3.89 6.68
N VAL A 31 4.62 2.96 5.99
CA VAL A 31 3.96 3.25 4.72
C VAL A 31 2.72 2.38 4.48
N GLY A 32 1.76 2.91 3.73
CA GLY A 32 0.70 2.10 3.13
C GLY A 32 -0.44 1.70 4.06
N GLY A 33 -0.76 0.42 4.04
CA GLY A 33 -1.95 -0.12 4.69
C GLY A 33 -2.02 0.11 6.19
N SER A 34 -0.89 -0.02 6.90
CA SER A 34 -0.84 0.20 8.34
C SER A 34 -1.24 1.62 8.75
N ILE A 35 -0.83 2.62 7.96
CA ILE A 35 -1.18 4.03 8.21
C ILE A 35 -2.65 4.28 7.90
N ARG A 36 -3.12 3.81 6.74
CA ARG A 36 -4.53 3.88 6.37
C ARG A 36 -5.41 3.28 7.47
N ASP A 37 -5.11 2.06 7.90
CA ASP A 37 -5.92 1.33 8.86
C ASP A 37 -5.88 2.00 10.25
N ALA A 38 -4.73 2.56 10.66
CA ALA A 38 -4.63 3.40 11.86
C ALA A 38 -5.53 4.64 11.79
N LEU A 39 -5.57 5.33 10.63
CA LEU A 39 -6.37 6.55 10.45
C LEU A 39 -7.88 6.30 10.52
N ILE A 40 -8.35 5.11 10.09
CA ILE A 40 -9.77 4.73 10.13
C ILE A 40 -10.10 3.79 11.29
N ASN A 41 -9.26 3.73 12.32
CA ASN A 41 -9.47 2.94 13.54
C ASN A 41 -9.65 1.43 13.26
N ARG A 42 -8.97 0.87 12.26
CA ARG A 42 -8.97 -0.56 11.97
C ARG A 42 -7.76 -1.26 12.59
N GLU A 43 -7.92 -2.56 12.80
CA GLU A 43 -6.81 -3.42 13.21
C GLU A 43 -5.70 -3.42 12.17
N ILE A 44 -4.47 -3.21 12.63
CA ILE A 44 -3.26 -3.24 11.79
C ILE A 44 -2.72 -4.67 11.80
N LYS A 45 -2.74 -5.32 10.63
CA LYS A 45 -2.28 -6.72 10.48
C LYS A 45 -0.85 -6.80 9.99
N ASP A 46 -0.51 -5.99 9.00
CA ASP A 46 0.80 -5.98 8.37
C ASP A 46 1.45 -4.62 8.55
N ILE A 47 2.75 -4.63 8.85
CA ILE A 47 3.54 -3.41 9.00
C ILE A 47 4.54 -3.33 7.85
N ASP A 48 4.33 -2.34 7.00
CA ASP A 48 5.22 -2.02 5.90
C ASP A 48 6.00 -0.75 6.22
N THR A 49 7.28 -0.79 5.91
CA THR A 49 8.17 0.38 5.96
C THR A 49 8.85 0.61 4.63
N ALA A 50 9.25 1.84 4.40
CA ALA A 50 10.02 2.23 3.22
C ALA A 50 11.28 2.97 3.64
N THR A 51 12.38 2.80 2.89
CA THR A 51 13.69 3.40 3.18
C THR A 51 14.40 3.84 1.91
N LYS A 52 15.31 4.81 2.04
CA LYS A 52 16.16 5.28 0.93
C LYS A 52 17.38 4.39 0.68
N ILE A 53 17.77 3.57 1.64
CA ILE A 53 18.96 2.73 1.49
C ILE A 53 18.64 1.45 0.73
N GLU A 54 19.62 0.97 -0.02
CA GLU A 54 19.50 -0.23 -0.83
C GLU A 54 19.37 -1.50 0.02
N PRO A 55 18.75 -2.58 -0.50
CA PRO A 55 18.49 -3.80 0.25
C PRO A 55 19.73 -4.42 0.90
N LYS A 56 20.86 -4.45 0.22
CA LYS A 56 22.11 -4.96 0.80
C LYS A 56 22.55 -4.20 2.04
N LYS A 57 22.39 -2.87 2.06
CA LYS A 57 22.67 -2.05 3.23
C LYS A 57 21.67 -2.27 4.34
N VAL A 58 20.40 -2.54 4.01
CA VAL A 58 19.37 -2.94 5.00
C VAL A 58 19.79 -4.25 5.68
N ILE A 59 20.19 -5.26 4.92
CA ILE A 59 20.68 -6.55 5.45
C ILE A 59 21.83 -6.33 6.42
N ASN A 60 22.87 -5.58 6.01
CA ASN A 60 24.03 -5.30 6.87
C ASN A 60 23.62 -4.62 8.21
N LEU A 61 22.61 -3.73 8.18
CA LEU A 61 22.10 -3.10 9.39
C LEU A 61 21.37 -4.10 10.29
N LEU A 62 20.58 -5.00 9.73
CA LEU A 62 19.87 -6.02 10.49
C LEU A 62 20.85 -7.02 11.11
N GLU A 63 21.83 -7.53 10.38
CA GLU A 63 22.89 -8.43 10.85
C GLU A 63 23.72 -7.82 11.98
N SER A 64 24.17 -6.56 11.79
CA SER A 64 24.96 -5.85 12.81
C SER A 64 24.19 -5.59 14.11
N ASN A 65 22.87 -5.74 14.11
CA ASN A 65 22.01 -5.58 15.29
C ASN A 65 21.35 -6.89 15.71
N ASN A 66 21.78 -8.05 15.20
CA ASN A 66 21.26 -9.39 15.48
C ASN A 66 19.73 -9.49 15.28
N ILE A 67 19.20 -8.88 14.21
CA ILE A 67 17.79 -8.97 13.83
C ILE A 67 17.67 -10.02 12.72
N GLU A 68 16.83 -11.02 12.95
CA GLU A 68 16.47 -12.00 11.92
C GLU A 68 15.77 -11.33 10.73
N TYR A 69 16.03 -11.84 9.55
CA TYR A 69 15.41 -11.36 8.32
C TYR A 69 15.21 -12.48 7.30
N ASP A 70 14.38 -12.18 6.30
CA ASP A 70 14.14 -13.03 5.13
C ASP A 70 14.27 -12.13 3.88
N ASP A 71 15.09 -12.54 2.94
CA ASP A 71 15.47 -11.77 1.74
C ASP A 71 14.92 -12.34 0.43
N PHE A 72 14.00 -13.31 0.47
CA PHE A 72 13.45 -13.95 -0.73
C PHE A 72 12.87 -12.95 -1.75
N ALA A 73 12.46 -11.77 -1.30
CA ALA A 73 11.93 -10.69 -2.13
C ALA A 73 12.94 -9.57 -2.44
N ILE A 74 14.25 -9.82 -2.22
CA ILE A 74 15.31 -8.82 -2.43
C ILE A 74 15.35 -8.28 -3.86
N GLN A 75 15.04 -9.10 -4.84
CA GLN A 75 14.95 -8.71 -6.25
C GLN A 75 13.89 -7.63 -6.51
N TYR A 76 12.92 -7.50 -5.62
CA TYR A 76 11.89 -6.45 -5.64
C TYR A 76 12.20 -5.31 -4.67
N GLY A 77 13.41 -5.28 -4.10
CA GLY A 77 13.83 -4.29 -3.13
C GLY A 77 13.21 -4.44 -1.74
N SER A 78 12.65 -5.62 -1.42
CA SER A 78 11.94 -5.86 -0.16
C SER A 78 12.63 -6.93 0.69
N ILE A 79 12.71 -6.67 2.00
CA ILE A 79 13.24 -7.56 3.02
C ILE A 79 12.19 -7.65 4.13
N ILE A 80 11.96 -8.83 4.66
CA ILE A 80 11.16 -9.02 5.86
C ILE A 80 12.11 -9.08 7.04
N SER A 81 11.90 -8.25 8.04
CA SER A 81 12.66 -8.24 9.30
C SER A 81 11.79 -8.66 10.47
N TYR A 82 12.42 -9.22 11.51
CA TYR A 82 11.73 -9.71 12.70
C TYR A 82 12.25 -9.08 14.01
N PRO A 83 12.28 -7.73 14.13
CA PRO A 83 12.69 -7.09 15.37
C PRO A 83 11.74 -7.47 16.51
N LEU A 84 12.30 -8.02 17.59
CA LEU A 84 11.52 -8.55 18.74
C LEU A 84 10.40 -9.51 18.32
N ASN A 85 10.68 -10.39 17.36
CA ASN A 85 9.75 -11.38 16.77
C ASN A 85 8.54 -10.78 16.04
N GLN A 86 8.51 -9.47 15.80
CA GLN A 86 7.44 -8.85 15.02
C GLN A 86 7.84 -8.76 13.54
N LYS A 87 6.98 -9.29 12.67
CA LYS A 87 7.17 -9.21 11.23
C LYS A 87 6.98 -7.77 10.74
N ILE A 88 8.03 -7.19 10.15
CA ILE A 88 8.01 -5.86 9.53
C ILE A 88 8.67 -5.94 8.17
N GLN A 89 7.96 -5.56 7.11
CA GLN A 89 8.52 -5.49 5.78
C GLN A 89 9.24 -4.15 5.56
N ILE A 90 10.46 -4.21 5.05
CA ILE A 90 11.28 -3.04 4.71
C ILE A 90 11.47 -3.03 3.19
N THR A 91 10.98 -1.99 2.51
CA THR A 91 11.13 -1.85 1.05
C THR A 91 11.96 -0.63 0.73
N THR A 92 12.99 -0.81 -0.08
CA THR A 92 13.76 0.31 -0.63
C THR A 92 12.88 1.11 -1.60
N LEU A 93 12.93 2.44 -1.50
CA LEU A 93 12.23 3.32 -2.42
C LEU A 93 12.61 3.01 -3.87
N ARG A 94 11.61 2.89 -4.73
CA ARG A 94 11.80 2.50 -6.12
C ARG A 94 10.79 3.15 -7.06
N GLU A 95 11.16 3.20 -8.31
CA GLU A 95 10.28 3.47 -9.45
C GLU A 95 10.11 2.18 -10.23
N ASP A 96 8.90 1.93 -10.70
CA ASP A 96 8.61 0.79 -11.55
C ASP A 96 8.76 1.25 -13.02
N VAL A 97 9.67 0.61 -13.76
CA VAL A 97 9.96 0.95 -15.17
C VAL A 97 9.62 -0.22 -16.07
N ASN A 98 9.12 0.07 -17.28
CA ASN A 98 8.74 -0.93 -18.28
C ASN A 98 7.75 -1.98 -17.73
N GLN A 99 6.66 -1.51 -17.12
CA GLN A 99 5.61 -2.39 -16.61
C GLN A 99 4.90 -3.06 -17.79
N LEU A 100 5.15 -4.36 -17.95
CA LEU A 100 4.35 -5.27 -18.79
C LEU A 100 3.71 -6.28 -17.84
N GLY A 101 2.54 -5.93 -17.32
CA GLY A 101 1.84 -6.75 -16.33
C GLY A 101 2.60 -6.81 -14.98
N ARG A 102 2.83 -8.03 -14.46
CA ARG A 102 3.50 -8.24 -13.16
C ARG A 102 5.01 -8.31 -13.20
N HIS A 103 5.61 -8.35 -14.39
CA HIS A 103 7.06 -8.29 -14.56
C HIS A 103 7.48 -6.84 -14.69
N THR A 104 8.00 -6.29 -13.60
CA THR A 104 8.42 -4.91 -13.51
C THR A 104 9.92 -4.86 -13.27
N ASN A 105 10.64 -4.16 -14.11
CA ASN A 105 11.99 -3.74 -13.78
C ASN A 105 11.90 -2.60 -12.77
N ILE A 106 12.71 -2.66 -11.73
CA ILE A 106 12.73 -1.64 -10.68
C ILE A 106 14.03 -0.83 -10.77
N ILE A 107 13.91 0.46 -10.52
CA ILE A 107 15.06 1.35 -10.31
C ILE A 107 14.93 1.96 -8.92
N TYR A 108 15.99 1.83 -8.09
CA TYR A 108 15.97 2.45 -6.77
C TYR A 108 16.03 3.96 -6.87
N THR A 109 15.30 4.63 -5.98
CA THR A 109 15.25 6.08 -5.90
C THR A 109 15.43 6.54 -4.46
N THR A 110 15.78 7.80 -4.27
CA THR A 110 15.78 8.45 -2.95
C THR A 110 14.61 9.42 -2.79
N ASP A 111 13.77 9.53 -3.81
CA ASP A 111 12.61 10.42 -3.84
C ASP A 111 11.35 9.69 -3.35
N TRP A 112 10.83 10.13 -2.21
CA TRP A 112 9.60 9.60 -1.62
C TRP A 112 8.36 9.79 -2.50
N LYS A 113 8.30 10.91 -3.25
CA LYS A 113 7.16 11.19 -4.13
C LYS A 113 7.13 10.24 -5.32
N LYS A 114 8.29 9.86 -5.86
CA LYS A 114 8.40 8.88 -6.92
C LYS A 114 7.98 7.48 -6.46
N ASP A 115 8.40 7.04 -5.26
CA ASP A 115 7.90 5.78 -4.69
C ASP A 115 6.39 5.81 -4.43
N ALA A 116 5.85 6.94 -3.98
CA ALA A 116 4.42 7.11 -3.81
C ALA A 116 3.65 7.04 -5.15
N ALA A 117 4.23 7.57 -6.23
CA ALA A 117 3.63 7.60 -7.57
C ALA A 117 3.35 6.20 -8.15
N ARG A 118 4.21 5.21 -7.84
CA ARG A 118 4.02 3.83 -8.33
C ARG A 118 2.92 3.05 -7.62
N ARG A 119 2.43 3.54 -6.45
CA ARG A 119 1.38 2.87 -5.68
C ARG A 119 0.04 2.95 -6.40
N ASP A 120 -0.89 2.10 -6.00
CA ASP A 120 -2.21 1.98 -6.63
C ASP A 120 -3.12 3.17 -6.30
N PHE A 121 -3.38 3.38 -5.01
CA PHE A 121 -4.34 4.36 -4.53
C PHE A 121 -3.71 5.35 -3.56
N THR A 122 -4.24 6.57 -3.55
CA THR A 122 -3.75 7.66 -2.70
C THR A 122 -3.77 7.30 -1.21
N ILE A 123 -4.80 6.58 -0.76
CA ILE A 123 -4.95 6.10 0.61
C ILE A 123 -3.87 5.07 1.04
N ASN A 124 -3.17 4.47 0.09
CA ASN A 124 -2.08 3.52 0.30
C ASN A 124 -0.69 4.16 0.08
N ALA A 125 -0.64 5.47 -0.20
CA ALA A 125 0.58 6.22 -0.46
C ALA A 125 0.92 7.23 0.65
N LEU A 126 0.46 6.93 1.85
CA LEU A 126 0.76 7.69 3.06
C LEU A 126 2.02 7.16 3.72
N TYR A 127 2.87 8.05 4.22
CA TYR A 127 4.08 7.70 4.96
C TYR A 127 4.09 8.39 6.32
N VAL A 128 4.67 7.73 7.33
CA VAL A 128 4.83 8.31 8.67
C VAL A 128 6.27 8.14 9.13
N GLY A 129 6.90 9.24 9.50
CA GLY A 129 8.25 9.24 10.08
C GLY A 129 8.24 9.04 11.61
N SER A 130 9.43 8.84 12.18
CA SER A 130 9.61 8.71 13.63
C SER A 130 9.16 9.92 14.44
N ASN A 131 9.03 11.08 13.80
CA ASN A 131 8.51 12.32 14.38
C ASN A 131 6.99 12.42 14.38
N ASN A 132 6.28 11.32 14.05
CA ASN A 132 4.82 11.25 13.94
C ASN A 132 4.23 12.20 12.87
N LYS A 133 5.05 12.69 11.95
CA LYS A 133 4.60 13.49 10.82
C LYS A 133 4.10 12.58 9.70
N ILE A 134 2.88 12.84 9.22
CA ILE A 134 2.34 12.20 8.02
C ILE A 134 2.86 12.95 6.79
N TYR A 135 3.40 12.22 5.83
CA TYR A 135 3.80 12.71 4.52
C TYR A 135 2.81 12.17 3.50
N ASP A 136 2.06 13.06 2.94
CA ASP A 136 0.99 12.77 1.96
C ASP A 136 1.27 13.56 0.68
N TYR A 137 1.62 12.85 -0.38
CA TYR A 137 2.00 13.44 -1.66
C TYR A 137 0.83 13.52 -2.66
N TYR A 138 -0.28 12.83 -2.36
CA TYR A 138 -1.39 12.65 -3.29
C TYR A 138 -2.77 12.82 -2.64
N ASN A 139 -2.85 13.58 -1.54
CA ASN A 139 -4.09 13.88 -0.81
C ASN A 139 -4.84 12.62 -0.32
N GLY A 140 -4.10 11.59 0.09
CA GLY A 140 -4.66 10.34 0.58
C GLY A 140 -5.47 10.50 1.87
N GLN A 141 -5.09 11.43 2.76
CA GLN A 141 -5.83 11.72 3.98
C GLN A 141 -7.22 12.31 3.69
N ASP A 142 -7.29 13.26 2.76
CA ASP A 142 -8.56 13.87 2.35
C ASP A 142 -9.46 12.82 1.69
N HIS A 143 -8.91 12.02 0.77
CA HIS A 143 -9.67 10.96 0.12
C HIS A 143 -10.16 9.90 1.13
N LEU A 144 -9.38 9.60 2.16
CA LEU A 144 -9.77 8.69 3.23
C LEU A 144 -10.93 9.27 4.06
N THR A 145 -10.86 10.55 4.40
CA THR A 145 -11.93 11.28 5.12
C THR A 145 -13.20 11.39 4.28
N GLU A 146 -13.06 11.52 2.96
CA GLU A 146 -14.17 11.56 2.02
C GLU A 146 -14.74 10.17 1.69
N ASN A 147 -14.26 9.09 2.26
CA ASN A 147 -14.61 7.70 1.90
C ASN A 147 -14.39 7.39 0.41
N LYS A 148 -13.34 7.92 -0.19
CA LYS A 148 -13.08 7.87 -1.62
C LYS A 148 -11.85 7.02 -1.93
N ILE A 149 -11.96 6.17 -2.95
CA ILE A 149 -10.83 5.45 -3.52
C ILE A 149 -10.38 6.15 -4.80
N LYS A 150 -9.18 6.76 -4.77
CA LYS A 150 -8.63 7.47 -5.91
C LYS A 150 -7.32 6.85 -6.37
N PHE A 151 -7.22 6.55 -7.66
CA PHE A 151 -5.97 6.12 -8.28
C PHE A 151 -4.92 7.23 -8.24
N ILE A 152 -3.65 6.85 -8.21
CA ILE A 152 -2.53 7.78 -8.40
C ILE A 152 -2.17 7.77 -9.88
N GLY A 153 -2.41 8.88 -10.57
CA GLY A 153 -2.27 8.99 -12.03
C GLY A 153 -3.54 8.64 -12.79
N GLU A 154 -3.43 8.48 -14.10
CA GLU A 154 -4.55 8.20 -14.99
C GLU A 154 -5.05 6.75 -14.80
N ILE A 155 -6.34 6.58 -14.55
CA ILE A 155 -6.94 5.29 -14.17
C ILE A 155 -6.68 4.22 -15.23
N GLU A 156 -6.87 4.59 -16.48
CA GLU A 156 -6.70 3.66 -17.60
C GLU A 156 -5.27 3.13 -17.70
N ASP A 157 -4.28 4.02 -17.57
CA ASP A 157 -2.87 3.65 -17.59
C ASP A 157 -2.53 2.76 -16.39
N ARG A 158 -3.02 3.14 -15.20
CA ARG A 158 -2.78 2.40 -13.96
C ARG A 158 -3.37 0.98 -13.98
N ILE A 159 -4.52 0.80 -14.64
CA ILE A 159 -5.13 -0.52 -14.84
C ILE A 159 -4.31 -1.35 -15.82
N LYS A 160 -3.87 -0.77 -16.95
CA LYS A 160 -3.06 -1.48 -17.96
C LYS A 160 -1.69 -1.90 -17.44
N GLU A 161 -1.10 -1.15 -16.51
CA GLU A 161 0.12 -1.55 -15.80
C GLU A 161 -0.08 -2.80 -14.92
N ASP A 162 -1.21 -2.89 -14.20
CA ASP A 162 -1.55 -4.04 -13.36
C ASP A 162 -3.08 -4.16 -13.23
N TYR A 163 -3.65 -5.12 -13.97
CA TYR A 163 -5.09 -5.41 -13.96
C TYR A 163 -5.62 -5.83 -12.58
N LEU A 164 -4.75 -6.26 -11.65
CA LEU A 164 -5.17 -6.59 -10.29
C LEU A 164 -5.72 -5.36 -9.54
N ARG A 165 -5.34 -4.16 -9.96
CA ARG A 165 -5.85 -2.90 -9.39
C ARG A 165 -7.36 -2.75 -9.55
N ILE A 166 -7.99 -3.39 -10.54
CA ILE A 166 -9.45 -3.48 -10.69
C ILE A 166 -10.07 -4.13 -9.45
N TYR A 167 -9.61 -5.32 -9.10
CA TYR A 167 -10.12 -6.07 -7.95
C TYR A 167 -9.78 -5.40 -6.63
N ARG A 168 -8.61 -4.77 -6.57
CA ARG A 168 -8.20 -3.96 -5.41
C ARG A 168 -9.07 -2.73 -5.23
N TYR A 169 -9.47 -2.06 -6.32
CA TYR A 169 -10.41 -0.94 -6.28
C TYR A 169 -11.72 -1.36 -5.62
N PHE A 170 -12.36 -2.40 -6.13
CA PHE A 170 -13.59 -2.92 -5.56
C PHE A 170 -13.41 -3.37 -4.11
N ARG A 171 -12.31 -4.05 -3.80
CA ARG A 171 -12.02 -4.43 -2.41
C ARG A 171 -11.94 -3.23 -1.48
N PHE A 172 -11.29 -2.15 -1.88
CA PHE A 172 -11.15 -0.98 -1.03
C PHE A 172 -12.43 -0.16 -0.88
N LEU A 173 -13.41 -0.28 -1.77
CA LEU A 173 -14.76 0.26 -1.52
C LEU A 173 -15.38 -0.35 -0.26
N GLY A 174 -15.10 -1.59 0.05
CA GLY A 174 -15.53 -2.28 1.28
C GLY A 174 -14.87 -1.77 2.57
N LEU A 175 -13.97 -0.78 2.52
CA LEU A 175 -13.45 -0.09 3.72
C LEU A 175 -14.52 0.81 4.37
N PHE A 176 -15.45 1.33 3.59
CA PHE A 176 -16.37 2.39 3.97
C PHE A 176 -17.81 1.91 3.95
N ASP A 177 -18.62 2.40 4.89
CA ASP A 177 -20.06 2.16 4.88
C ASP A 177 -20.72 2.81 3.65
N LEU A 178 -20.40 4.06 3.42
CA LEU A 178 -20.89 4.84 2.30
C LEU A 178 -19.70 5.32 1.44
N PRO A 179 -19.17 4.46 0.55
CA PRO A 179 -18.07 4.86 -0.32
C PRO A 179 -18.52 5.92 -1.33
N LYS A 180 -17.73 6.97 -1.47
CA LYS A 180 -17.97 8.00 -2.47
C LYS A 180 -17.41 7.57 -3.81
N ILE A 181 -18.28 7.12 -4.71
CA ILE A 181 -17.91 6.60 -6.02
C ILE A 181 -18.07 7.71 -7.07
N THR A 182 -17.00 7.92 -7.86
CA THR A 182 -17.07 8.76 -9.05
C THR A 182 -17.50 7.87 -10.23
N LEU A 183 -18.67 8.11 -10.79
CA LEU A 183 -19.23 7.27 -11.87
C LEU A 183 -18.33 7.15 -13.10
N SER A 184 -17.61 8.21 -13.47
CA SER A 184 -16.64 8.17 -14.57
C SER A 184 -15.49 7.21 -14.26
N ASP A 185 -14.93 7.28 -13.02
CA ASP A 185 -13.84 6.42 -12.59
C ASP A 185 -14.28 4.95 -12.59
N GLN A 186 -15.48 4.69 -12.06
CA GLN A 186 -16.06 3.34 -12.02
C GLN A 186 -16.27 2.75 -13.43
N LYS A 187 -16.81 3.53 -14.37
CA LYS A 187 -17.01 3.10 -15.76
C LYS A 187 -15.68 2.70 -16.42
N ILE A 188 -14.60 3.44 -16.15
CA ILE A 188 -13.27 3.08 -16.67
C ILE A 188 -12.81 1.75 -16.06
N VAL A 189 -12.96 1.57 -14.73
CA VAL A 189 -12.59 0.31 -14.08
C VAL A 189 -13.39 -0.86 -14.62
N GLU A 190 -14.71 -0.72 -14.77
CA GLU A 190 -15.61 -1.77 -15.30
C GLU A 190 -15.28 -2.15 -16.75
N LYS A 191 -14.89 -1.20 -17.57
CA LYS A 191 -14.49 -1.42 -18.99
C LYS A 191 -13.41 -2.49 -19.12
N TYR A 192 -12.46 -2.53 -18.17
CA TYR A 192 -11.30 -3.43 -18.21
C TYR A 192 -11.49 -4.76 -17.48
N ILE A 193 -12.65 -5.04 -16.88
CA ILE A 193 -12.89 -6.30 -16.16
C ILE A 193 -12.71 -7.51 -17.09
N HIS A 194 -13.31 -7.47 -18.28
CA HIS A 194 -13.21 -8.60 -19.21
C HIS A 194 -11.76 -8.86 -19.63
N GLU A 195 -11.02 -7.82 -19.96
CA GLU A 195 -9.61 -7.92 -20.35
C GLU A 195 -8.75 -8.47 -19.20
N SER A 196 -9.07 -8.08 -17.96
CA SER A 196 -8.36 -8.59 -16.78
C SER A 196 -8.46 -10.11 -16.63
N LEU A 197 -9.57 -10.72 -17.04
CA LEU A 197 -9.77 -12.18 -16.98
C LEU A 197 -8.89 -12.93 -17.98
N LEU A 198 -8.44 -12.26 -19.04
CA LEU A 198 -7.53 -12.84 -20.05
C LEU A 198 -6.07 -12.77 -19.61
N VAL A 199 -5.73 -11.78 -18.75
CA VAL A 199 -4.36 -11.50 -18.35
C VAL A 199 -4.03 -12.11 -16.99
N LEU A 200 -4.97 -12.09 -16.04
CA LEU A 200 -4.75 -12.56 -14.67
C LEU A 200 -5.08 -14.04 -14.53
N THR A 201 -4.29 -14.74 -13.72
CA THR A 201 -4.62 -16.12 -13.36
C THR A 201 -5.78 -16.16 -12.36
N ASN A 202 -6.59 -17.23 -12.43
CA ASN A 202 -7.72 -17.44 -11.52
C ASN A 202 -7.31 -17.38 -10.03
N ASP A 203 -6.14 -17.91 -9.68
CA ASP A 203 -5.65 -17.91 -8.30
C ASP A 203 -5.42 -16.51 -7.74
N VAL A 204 -4.98 -15.61 -8.59
CA VAL A 204 -4.73 -14.23 -8.22
C VAL A 204 -6.03 -13.48 -8.00
N ILE A 205 -6.98 -13.63 -8.92
CA ILE A 205 -8.32 -13.05 -8.80
C ILE A 205 -9.00 -13.61 -7.55
N ARG A 206 -8.97 -14.93 -7.37
CA ARG A 206 -9.54 -15.60 -6.20
C ARG A 206 -9.01 -15.04 -4.89
N ARG A 207 -7.69 -14.81 -4.77
CA ARG A 207 -7.09 -14.25 -3.55
C ARG A 207 -7.63 -12.85 -3.23
N GLU A 208 -7.83 -11.99 -4.23
CA GLU A 208 -8.42 -10.66 -3.99
C GLU A 208 -9.92 -10.75 -3.65
N ILE A 209 -10.68 -11.63 -4.30
CA ILE A 209 -12.08 -11.86 -3.96
C ILE A 209 -12.23 -12.38 -2.52
N LEU A 210 -11.40 -13.34 -2.10
CA LEU A 210 -11.43 -13.82 -0.71
C LEU A 210 -11.11 -12.72 0.31
N LYS A 211 -10.23 -11.77 -0.04
CA LYS A 211 -9.98 -10.59 0.80
C LYS A 211 -11.19 -9.64 0.86
N MET A 212 -12.03 -9.57 -0.18
CA MET A 212 -13.26 -8.77 -0.15
C MET A 212 -14.24 -9.25 0.93
N PHE A 213 -14.35 -10.56 1.15
CA PHE A 213 -15.20 -11.11 2.21
C PHE A 213 -14.74 -10.75 3.63
N ASN A 214 -13.49 -10.35 3.79
CA ASN A 214 -12.94 -9.88 5.07
C ASN A 214 -13.02 -8.35 5.25
N MET A 215 -13.68 -7.65 4.33
CA MET A 215 -13.87 -6.21 4.46
C MET A 215 -15.05 -5.89 5.39
N PRO A 216 -14.99 -4.77 6.15
CA PRO A 216 -16.08 -4.40 7.08
C PRO A 216 -17.44 -4.26 6.38
N TYR A 217 -17.41 -3.70 5.18
CA TYR A 217 -18.62 -3.48 4.36
C TYR A 217 -18.53 -4.29 3.08
N THR A 218 -18.55 -5.60 3.22
CA THR A 218 -18.35 -6.58 2.13
C THR A 218 -19.24 -6.31 0.91
N LEU A 219 -20.49 -5.92 1.12
CA LEU A 219 -21.43 -5.67 0.02
C LEU A 219 -20.94 -4.55 -0.92
N ASN A 220 -20.23 -3.58 -0.40
CA ASN A 220 -19.67 -2.48 -1.20
C ASN A 220 -18.54 -2.94 -2.15
N CYS A 221 -17.92 -4.09 -1.89
CA CYS A 221 -16.95 -4.70 -2.80
C CYS A 221 -17.59 -5.23 -4.09
N PHE A 222 -18.89 -5.50 -4.06
CA PHE A 222 -19.65 -6.06 -5.18
C PHE A 222 -20.67 -5.05 -5.72
N TYR A 223 -20.46 -3.77 -5.38
CA TYR A 223 -21.33 -2.69 -5.81
C TYR A 223 -21.33 -2.58 -7.33
N LYS A 224 -22.48 -2.85 -7.93
CA LYS A 224 -22.76 -2.53 -9.32
C LYS A 224 -23.46 -1.18 -9.32
N SER A 225 -22.98 -0.22 -10.11
CA SER A 225 -23.73 1.03 -10.30
C SER A 225 -25.07 0.68 -10.93
N HIS A 226 -26.08 0.45 -10.10
CA HIS A 226 -27.44 0.53 -10.60
C HIS A 226 -27.62 2.00 -10.98
N GLN A 227 -27.76 2.25 -12.28
CA GLN A 227 -28.34 3.48 -12.74
C GLN A 227 -29.62 3.63 -11.92
N ASN A 228 -29.65 4.63 -11.05
CA ASN A 228 -30.84 5.00 -10.38
C ASN A 228 -31.88 5.24 -11.46
N GLN A 229 -32.85 4.37 -11.48
CA GLN A 229 -34.14 4.64 -12.06
C GLN A 229 -34.80 5.64 -11.11
N GLU A 230 -34.37 6.88 -11.12
CA GLU A 230 -35.21 7.98 -10.72
C GLU A 230 -36.11 8.30 -11.90
N LYS A 231 -37.34 7.84 -11.76
CA LYS A 231 -38.48 8.37 -12.48
C LYS A 231 -38.93 9.68 -11.85
#